data_d6e16fc0a282df395ee980f29717b78d
#
_entry.id   d6e16fc0a282df395ee980f29717b78d
#
_cell.length_a   1.000
_cell.length_b   1.000
_cell.length_c   1.000
_cell.angle_alpha   90.00
_cell.angle_beta   90.00
_cell.angle_gamma   90.00
#
_symmetry.space_group_name_H-M   'P 1'
#
loop_
_entity.id
_entity.type
_entity.pdbx_description
1 polymer ?
#
loop_
_entity_poly.entity_id
_entity_poly.type
_entity_poly.pdbx_seq_one_letter_code
_entity_poly.pdbx_strand_id
1 'polypeptide(L)'
;MPTPPIDPALLQEAIDLWREHGKSVRKAADASGLNYYTYGSRLGKAKKLGMHLDPAVRDSMSAVGTGMVPALIWAKTKSEDGTSYSTLLKPEQDTESLIDALRDGLADLEPGQYANCADPLHAASGGLLVIDLADVHIGKLTVQSETGYEYSRQAAVDRMLRGTQALLNKARGHGVARVLFVLGNDILHVDNTKRQTTSGTPQDTHGSIHEMYRDAQAAYIAAIETCAAEYVVDLIYCPSNHDWLMGWALANSIGTWFRNHPNVQSNEYSLSEMHRKYYRYENNLIGLTHGDGAKEADLYPLMMTEARSHVSDAQHRYWYLHHFHHKIRKAQGVRPHDREKDHIGLTVIKSGVAAQMGDNVQIEYIRSPSPPDSWHDRNGYVNRQAVECFIHDPHEGQNARFTHWF
;
A
#
# COMPACT_ATOMS: atom_id res chain seq x y z
N MET A 1 42.34 -14.36 9.77
CA MET A 1 43.03 -13.06 9.64
C MET A 1 42.00 -12.01 9.34
N PRO A 2 41.98 -10.84 9.95
CA PRO A 2 41.06 -9.78 9.59
C PRO A 2 41.32 -9.32 8.15
N THR A 3 40.27 -9.13 7.37
CA THR A 3 40.35 -8.63 5.99
C THR A 3 41.05 -7.25 6.01
N PRO A 4 42.06 -7.00 5.18
CA PRO A 4 42.71 -5.70 5.15
C PRO A 4 41.75 -4.58 4.81
N PRO A 5 41.94 -3.36 5.32
CA PRO A 5 41.09 -2.23 5.01
C PRO A 5 41.15 -1.94 3.51
N ILE A 6 39.98 -1.59 2.95
CA ILE A 6 39.88 -1.20 1.54
C ILE A 6 40.58 0.15 1.36
N ASP A 7 41.32 0.29 0.27
CA ASP A 7 41.99 1.55 -0.08
C ASP A 7 40.94 2.70 -0.18
N PRO A 8 41.23 3.82 0.52
CA PRO A 8 40.33 5.00 0.44
C PRO A 8 40.08 5.51 -0.98
N ALA A 9 41.07 5.38 -1.88
CA ALA A 9 40.91 5.77 -3.28
C ALA A 9 39.83 4.96 -3.99
N LEU A 10 39.75 3.65 -3.73
CA LEU A 10 38.71 2.77 -4.28
C LEU A 10 37.32 3.07 -3.70
N LEU A 11 37.29 3.57 -2.47
CA LEU A 11 36.01 4.01 -1.86
C LEU A 11 35.51 5.33 -2.48
N GLN A 12 36.44 6.26 -2.78
CA GLN A 12 36.16 7.51 -3.42
C GLN A 12 35.67 7.28 -4.86
N GLU A 13 36.37 6.44 -5.61
CA GLU A 13 35.99 6.01 -6.96
C GLU A 13 34.54 5.46 -7.00
N ALA A 14 34.18 4.64 -6.00
CA ALA A 14 32.84 4.10 -5.91
C ALA A 14 31.78 5.18 -5.67
N ILE A 15 32.07 6.22 -4.91
CA ILE A 15 31.17 7.35 -4.71
C ILE A 15 31.02 8.18 -6.00
N ASP A 16 32.13 8.41 -6.70
CA ASP A 16 32.15 9.25 -7.89
C ASP A 16 31.38 8.59 -9.05
N LEU A 17 31.62 7.30 -9.30
CA LEU A 17 30.83 6.49 -10.25
C LEU A 17 29.34 6.44 -9.88
N TRP A 18 29.02 6.29 -8.61
CA TRP A 18 27.63 6.28 -8.16
C TRP A 18 26.93 7.62 -8.44
N ARG A 19 27.62 8.77 -8.22
CA ARG A 19 27.10 10.10 -8.54
C ARG A 19 26.95 10.30 -10.06
N GLU A 20 27.94 9.92 -10.83
CA GLU A 20 27.99 10.06 -12.28
C GLU A 20 26.86 9.27 -12.97
N HIS A 21 26.53 8.10 -12.44
CA HIS A 21 25.48 7.25 -12.97
C HIS A 21 24.11 7.44 -12.31
N GLY A 22 23.81 8.66 -11.84
CA GLY A 22 22.49 9.04 -11.32
C GLY A 22 22.12 8.32 -10.03
N LYS A 23 23.12 8.02 -9.17
CA LYS A 23 22.97 7.31 -7.90
C LYS A 23 22.50 5.84 -8.03
N SER A 24 22.50 5.26 -9.24
CA SER A 24 22.18 3.86 -9.47
C SER A 24 23.37 2.95 -9.17
N VAL A 25 23.19 2.04 -8.22
CA VAL A 25 24.23 1.06 -7.82
C VAL A 25 24.57 0.10 -8.96
N ARG A 26 23.56 -0.31 -9.73
CA ARG A 26 23.73 -1.25 -10.85
C ARG A 26 24.53 -0.64 -11.99
N LYS A 27 24.12 0.55 -12.46
CA LYS A 27 24.84 1.25 -13.53
C LYS A 27 26.28 1.57 -13.16
N ALA A 28 26.51 1.97 -11.92
CA ALA A 28 27.85 2.26 -11.42
C ALA A 28 28.69 0.98 -11.24
N ALA A 29 28.10 -0.15 -10.85
CA ALA A 29 28.78 -1.46 -10.81
C ALA A 29 29.21 -1.89 -12.21
N ASP A 30 28.31 -1.81 -13.19
CA ASP A 30 28.60 -2.13 -14.59
C ASP A 30 29.74 -1.26 -15.14
N ALA A 31 29.70 0.04 -14.86
CA ALA A 31 30.75 1.00 -15.25
C ALA A 31 32.10 0.73 -14.57
N SER A 32 32.10 0.23 -13.34
CA SER A 32 33.33 -0.12 -12.59
C SER A 32 33.94 -1.46 -13.00
N GLY A 33 33.26 -2.29 -13.79
CA GLY A 33 33.65 -3.66 -14.10
C GLY A 33 33.57 -4.65 -12.92
N LEU A 34 32.98 -4.24 -11.81
CA LEU A 34 32.78 -5.08 -10.62
C LEU A 34 31.38 -5.71 -10.64
N ASN A 35 31.26 -6.90 -10.02
CA ASN A 35 29.93 -7.43 -9.79
C ASN A 35 29.17 -6.56 -8.78
N TYR A 36 27.86 -6.57 -8.90
CA TYR A 36 26.91 -5.77 -8.11
C TYR A 36 27.15 -5.83 -6.58
N TYR A 37 27.38 -7.03 -6.05
CA TYR A 37 27.59 -7.22 -4.60
C TYR A 37 28.91 -6.65 -4.11
N THR A 38 29.98 -6.82 -4.89
CA THR A 38 31.31 -6.28 -4.55
C THR A 38 31.30 -4.77 -4.59
N TYR A 39 30.68 -4.17 -5.64
CA TYR A 39 30.53 -2.73 -5.77
C TYR A 39 29.64 -2.18 -4.65
N GLY A 40 28.47 -2.77 -4.42
CA GLY A 40 27.55 -2.38 -3.35
C GLY A 40 28.17 -2.42 -1.96
N SER A 41 28.96 -3.45 -1.66
CA SER A 41 29.73 -3.52 -0.40
C SER A 41 30.76 -2.39 -0.26
N ARG A 42 31.46 -2.07 -1.35
CA ARG A 42 32.46 -0.97 -1.39
C ARG A 42 31.76 0.37 -1.21
N LEU A 43 30.68 0.63 -1.96
CA LEU A 43 29.88 1.85 -1.83
C LEU A 43 29.26 2.01 -0.44
N GLY A 44 28.76 0.92 0.15
CA GLY A 44 28.21 0.91 1.50
C GLY A 44 29.25 1.27 2.57
N LYS A 45 30.52 0.82 2.43
CA LYS A 45 31.61 1.23 3.30
C LYS A 45 31.97 2.70 3.11
N ALA A 46 32.02 3.20 1.87
CA ALA A 46 32.27 4.60 1.58
C ALA A 46 31.16 5.51 2.15
N LYS A 47 29.90 5.11 2.02
CA LYS A 47 28.77 5.81 2.62
C LYS A 47 28.82 5.83 4.15
N LYS A 48 29.19 4.73 4.80
CA LYS A 48 29.37 4.67 6.25
C LYS A 48 30.46 5.62 6.75
N LEU A 49 31.47 5.89 5.94
CA LEU A 49 32.54 6.86 6.22
C LEU A 49 32.12 8.30 5.85
N GLY A 50 30.87 8.53 5.45
CA GLY A 50 30.38 9.85 5.10
C GLY A 50 30.95 10.43 3.81
N MET A 51 31.61 9.65 2.95
CA MET A 51 32.30 10.15 1.74
C MET A 51 31.32 10.68 0.67
N HIS A 52 30.04 10.33 0.77
CA HIS A 52 28.96 10.85 -0.08
C HIS A 52 28.43 12.23 0.37
N LEU A 53 28.77 12.66 1.57
CA LEU A 53 28.32 13.91 2.17
C LEU A 53 29.20 15.09 1.70
N ASP A 54 28.67 16.30 1.87
CA ASP A 54 29.44 17.53 1.69
C ASP A 54 30.68 17.54 2.54
N PRO A 55 31.86 18.03 2.07
CA PRO A 55 33.10 18.12 2.82
C PRO A 55 32.91 18.75 4.20
N ALA A 56 32.14 19.83 4.31
CA ALA A 56 31.92 20.53 5.58
C ALA A 56 31.16 19.65 6.60
N VAL A 57 30.22 18.82 6.11
CA VAL A 57 29.50 17.83 6.93
C VAL A 57 30.44 16.74 7.40
N ARG A 58 31.32 16.24 6.52
CA ARG A 58 32.27 15.19 6.81
C ARG A 58 33.34 15.66 7.83
N ASP A 59 33.81 16.88 7.68
CA ASP A 59 34.77 17.47 8.64
C ASP A 59 34.14 17.64 10.02
N SER A 60 32.85 18.02 10.08
CA SER A 60 32.11 18.10 11.34
C SER A 60 31.92 16.72 11.99
N MET A 61 31.71 15.66 11.20
CA MET A 61 31.66 14.28 11.72
C MET A 61 33.00 13.81 12.30
N SER A 62 34.11 14.14 11.62
CA SER A 62 35.45 13.81 12.08
C SER A 62 35.78 14.53 13.38
N ALA A 63 35.37 15.77 13.54
CA ALA A 63 35.56 16.56 14.75
C ALA A 63 34.81 16.02 15.98
N VAL A 64 33.67 15.33 15.77
CA VAL A 64 32.87 14.72 16.84
C VAL A 64 33.32 13.27 17.16
N GLY A 65 34.17 12.67 16.33
CA GLY A 65 34.71 11.33 16.55
C GLY A 65 33.68 10.19 16.44
N THR A 66 32.56 10.39 15.76
CA THR A 66 31.52 9.37 15.58
C THR A 66 31.56 8.82 14.16
N GLY A 67 31.47 7.50 14.00
CA GLY A 67 31.24 6.83 12.72
C GLY A 67 29.77 6.84 12.27
N MET A 68 28.90 7.59 12.93
CA MET A 68 27.48 7.69 12.63
C MET A 68 27.18 8.95 11.85
N VAL A 69 26.32 8.86 10.83
CA VAL A 69 25.78 10.03 10.12
C VAL A 69 24.76 10.72 11.05
N PRO A 70 25.00 11.97 11.46
CA PRO A 70 24.09 12.67 12.34
C PRO A 70 22.76 12.98 11.62
N ALA A 71 21.66 12.83 12.33
CA ALA A 71 20.32 13.15 11.81
C ALA A 71 20.12 14.65 11.54
N LEU A 72 20.87 15.50 12.26
CA LEU A 72 20.84 16.97 12.16
C LEU A 72 22.22 17.52 12.50
N ILE A 73 22.71 18.49 11.72
CA ILE A 73 23.99 19.17 11.96
C ILE A 73 23.75 20.68 11.98
N TRP A 74 24.19 21.34 13.07
CA TRP A 74 24.33 22.79 13.10
C TRP A 74 25.70 23.17 12.60
N ALA A 75 25.79 23.77 11.42
CA ALA A 75 27.02 24.33 10.88
C ALA A 75 27.08 25.84 11.16
N LYS A 76 28.18 26.28 11.75
CA LYS A 76 28.50 27.73 11.84
C LYS A 76 29.59 28.04 10.85
N THR A 77 29.29 28.91 9.92
CA THR A 77 30.23 29.38 8.91
C THR A 77 30.40 30.90 9.01
N LYS A 78 31.57 31.40 8.71
CA LYS A 78 31.84 32.83 8.54
C LYS A 78 32.06 33.09 7.06
N SER A 79 31.37 34.08 6.52
CA SER A 79 31.67 34.61 5.18
C SER A 79 32.90 35.52 5.21
N GLU A 80 33.44 35.83 4.04
CA GLU A 80 34.64 36.69 3.89
C GLU A 80 34.44 38.10 4.46
N ASP A 81 33.20 38.58 4.53
CA ASP A 81 32.82 39.85 5.12
C ASP A 81 32.68 39.80 6.66
N GLY A 82 32.95 38.65 7.25
CA GLY A 82 32.91 38.45 8.71
C GLY A 82 31.53 38.08 9.27
N THR A 83 30.47 38.02 8.44
CA THR A 83 29.12 37.63 8.87
C THR A 83 29.07 36.16 9.25
N SER A 84 28.52 35.87 10.44
CA SER A 84 28.37 34.48 10.93
C SER A 84 27.01 33.94 10.58
N TYR A 85 26.95 32.82 9.88
CA TYR A 85 25.74 32.07 9.56
C TYR A 85 25.65 30.83 10.43
N SER A 86 24.45 30.53 10.90
CA SER A 86 24.14 29.28 11.62
C SER A 86 23.10 28.52 10.79
N THR A 87 23.51 27.47 10.13
CA THR A 87 22.68 26.69 9.21
C THR A 87 22.40 25.31 9.79
N LEU A 88 21.13 24.90 9.82
CA LEU A 88 20.72 23.55 10.17
C LEU A 88 20.71 22.69 8.90
N LEU A 89 21.65 21.76 8.81
CA LEU A 89 21.73 20.82 7.70
C LEU A 89 21.02 19.51 8.10
N LYS A 90 20.12 19.06 7.26
CA LYS A 90 19.55 17.71 7.34
C LYS A 90 20.26 16.85 6.29
N PRO A 91 20.81 15.70 6.65
CA PRO A 91 21.26 14.73 5.64
C PRO A 91 20.07 14.39 4.74
N GLU A 92 20.27 14.48 3.44
CA GLU A 92 19.27 14.00 2.47
C GLU A 92 19.03 12.52 2.78
N GLN A 93 17.80 12.17 3.14
CA GLN A 93 17.41 10.77 3.24
C GLN A 93 17.33 10.24 1.81
N ASP A 94 18.19 9.31 1.47
CA ASP A 94 18.28 8.68 0.15
C ASP A 94 17.16 7.65 0.00
N THR A 95 15.93 8.13 -0.05
CA THR A 95 14.74 7.30 -0.29
C THR A 95 14.73 6.73 -1.72
N GLU A 96 15.29 7.44 -2.70
CA GLU A 96 15.43 6.95 -4.07
C GLU A 96 16.36 5.72 -4.14
N SER A 97 17.46 5.72 -3.37
CA SER A 97 18.38 4.57 -3.36
C SER A 97 17.77 3.32 -2.72
N LEU A 98 16.83 3.45 -1.79
CA LEU A 98 16.10 2.32 -1.23
C LEU A 98 15.10 1.75 -2.25
N ILE A 99 14.40 2.62 -2.96
CA ILE A 99 13.45 2.25 -4.02
C ILE A 99 14.18 1.56 -5.18
N ASP A 100 15.32 2.10 -5.62
CA ASP A 100 16.13 1.49 -6.68
C ASP A 100 16.71 0.14 -6.23
N ALA A 101 17.16 0.01 -4.99
CA ALA A 101 17.65 -1.26 -4.45
C ALA A 101 16.53 -2.31 -4.34
N LEU A 102 15.31 -1.89 -4.00
CA LEU A 102 14.13 -2.76 -3.99
C LEU A 102 13.74 -3.16 -5.41
N ARG A 103 13.71 -2.23 -6.36
CA ARG A 103 13.44 -2.53 -7.78
C ARG A 103 14.47 -3.50 -8.37
N ASP A 104 15.74 -3.24 -8.14
CA ASP A 104 16.83 -4.08 -8.62
C ASP A 104 16.78 -5.48 -7.97
N GLY A 105 16.51 -5.56 -6.67
CA GLY A 105 16.33 -6.83 -5.97
C GLY A 105 15.12 -7.63 -6.45
N LEU A 106 14.05 -6.95 -6.82
CA LEU A 106 12.83 -7.57 -7.37
C LEU A 106 13.01 -8.02 -8.82
N ALA A 107 13.85 -7.32 -9.62
CA ALA A 107 14.11 -7.66 -11.01
C ALA A 107 14.86 -8.98 -11.18
N ASP A 108 15.68 -9.36 -10.22
CA ASP A 108 16.49 -10.58 -10.22
C ASP A 108 15.77 -11.78 -9.55
N LEU A 109 14.55 -11.58 -9.01
CA LEU A 109 13.77 -12.70 -8.48
C LEU A 109 13.30 -13.58 -9.62
N GLU A 110 13.77 -14.84 -9.64
CA GLU A 110 13.17 -15.85 -10.50
C GLU A 110 11.70 -16.03 -10.10
N PRO A 111 10.78 -16.07 -11.07
CA PRO A 111 9.39 -16.38 -10.76
C PRO A 111 9.31 -17.73 -10.05
N GLY A 112 8.52 -17.80 -8.99
CA GLY A 112 8.24 -19.07 -8.33
C GLY A 112 7.73 -20.09 -9.32
N GLN A 113 8.07 -21.35 -9.11
CA GLN A 113 7.41 -22.44 -9.83
C GLN A 113 5.99 -22.53 -9.30
N TYR A 114 5.03 -22.09 -10.11
CA TYR A 114 3.62 -22.18 -9.76
C TYR A 114 3.18 -23.63 -9.81
N ALA A 115 2.89 -24.20 -8.64
CA ALA A 115 2.32 -25.54 -8.57
C ALA A 115 0.84 -25.47 -8.98
N ASN A 116 0.49 -26.19 -10.04
CA ASN A 116 -0.89 -26.37 -10.51
C ASN A 116 -1.62 -25.11 -11.02
N CYS A 117 -1.14 -24.55 -12.15
CA CYS A 117 -2.03 -23.73 -12.96
C CYS A 117 -3.02 -24.67 -13.68
N ALA A 118 -4.22 -24.84 -13.13
CA ALA A 118 -5.31 -25.35 -13.92
C ALA A 118 -5.55 -24.40 -15.10
N ASP A 119 -5.86 -24.93 -16.29
CA ASP A 119 -6.37 -24.07 -17.37
C ASP A 119 -7.53 -23.27 -16.80
N PRO A 120 -7.50 -21.93 -16.89
CA PRO A 120 -8.60 -21.13 -16.37
C PRO A 120 -9.87 -21.66 -17.02
N LEU A 121 -10.89 -21.88 -16.21
CA LEU A 121 -12.22 -22.14 -16.72
C LEU A 121 -12.58 -20.95 -17.58
N HIS A 122 -12.38 -21.06 -18.89
CA HIS A 122 -12.75 -20.04 -19.87
C HIS A 122 -14.28 -20.00 -19.93
N ALA A 123 -14.89 -19.40 -18.90
CA ALA A 123 -16.20 -18.84 -19.12
C ALA A 123 -15.96 -17.65 -20.07
N ALA A 124 -16.26 -17.86 -21.35
CA ALA A 124 -16.12 -16.83 -22.39
C ALA A 124 -16.95 -15.57 -22.07
N SER A 125 -17.86 -15.64 -21.12
CA SER A 125 -18.66 -14.54 -20.57
C SER A 125 -19.09 -14.92 -19.15
N GLY A 126 -18.85 -14.05 -18.16
CA GLY A 126 -19.27 -14.28 -16.78
C GLY A 126 -19.08 -13.05 -15.93
N GLY A 127 -19.44 -13.15 -14.65
CA GLY A 127 -19.33 -12.05 -13.71
C GLY A 127 -17.89 -11.74 -13.28
N LEU A 128 -17.65 -10.51 -12.88
CA LEU A 128 -16.45 -10.07 -12.19
C LEU A 128 -16.66 -10.18 -10.69
N LEU A 129 -15.79 -10.90 -10.00
CA LEU A 129 -15.72 -10.90 -8.54
C LEU A 129 -14.68 -9.88 -8.07
N VAL A 130 -15.09 -8.84 -7.37
CA VAL A 130 -14.18 -7.89 -6.72
C VAL A 130 -13.91 -8.38 -5.30
N ILE A 131 -12.65 -8.70 -5.01
CA ILE A 131 -12.15 -9.02 -3.67
C ILE A 131 -11.29 -7.85 -3.21
N ASP A 132 -11.75 -7.17 -2.17
CA ASP A 132 -11.08 -6.01 -1.59
C ASP A 132 -10.95 -6.21 -0.07
N LEU A 133 -9.75 -6.61 0.34
CA LEU A 133 -9.41 -6.92 1.73
C LEU A 133 -8.84 -5.68 2.42
N ALA A 134 -9.63 -4.64 2.50
CA ALA A 134 -9.22 -3.35 3.01
C ALA A 134 -9.01 -3.32 4.52
N ASP A 135 -8.15 -2.42 4.98
CA ASP A 135 -7.92 -2.11 6.41
C ASP A 135 -7.57 -3.36 7.25
N VAL A 136 -6.75 -4.26 6.69
CA VAL A 136 -6.28 -5.47 7.40
C VAL A 136 -5.30 -5.09 8.49
N HIS A 137 -4.48 -4.06 8.25
CA HIS A 137 -3.49 -3.56 9.20
C HIS A 137 -2.60 -4.66 9.79
N ILE A 138 -1.88 -5.39 8.93
CA ILE A 138 -0.89 -6.37 9.39
C ILE A 138 0.18 -5.65 10.22
N GLY A 139 0.26 -6.01 11.49
CA GLY A 139 1.12 -5.35 12.46
C GLY A 139 0.39 -4.49 13.48
N LYS A 140 -0.90 -4.26 13.35
CA LYS A 140 -1.72 -3.61 14.38
C LYS A 140 -1.71 -4.46 15.65
N LEU A 141 -1.54 -3.79 16.80
CA LEU A 141 -1.62 -4.41 18.11
C LEU A 141 -2.90 -3.96 18.81
N THR A 142 -3.72 -4.91 19.25
CA THR A 142 -4.75 -4.67 20.25
C THR A 142 -4.69 -5.74 21.33
N VAL A 143 -4.94 -5.35 22.57
CA VAL A 143 -4.91 -6.27 23.72
C VAL A 143 -6.28 -6.34 24.38
N GLN A 144 -6.67 -7.55 24.78
CA GLN A 144 -7.99 -7.85 25.34
C GLN A 144 -8.34 -6.98 26.56
N SER A 145 -7.35 -6.67 27.40
CA SER A 145 -7.56 -5.87 28.62
C SER A 145 -7.84 -4.39 28.35
N GLU A 146 -7.51 -3.88 27.16
CA GLU A 146 -7.65 -2.47 26.81
C GLU A 146 -8.86 -2.19 25.91
N THR A 147 -9.07 -3.05 24.91
CA THR A 147 -10.07 -2.82 23.85
C THR A 147 -11.18 -3.86 23.82
N GLY A 148 -11.07 -4.93 24.62
CA GLY A 148 -11.94 -6.08 24.51
C GLY A 148 -11.63 -7.01 23.33
N TYR A 149 -10.57 -6.72 22.57
CA TYR A 149 -10.14 -7.51 21.41
C TYR A 149 -8.66 -7.85 21.50
N GLU A 150 -8.31 -8.99 20.93
CA GLU A 150 -6.92 -9.39 20.70
C GLU A 150 -6.64 -9.41 19.20
N TYR A 151 -5.61 -8.69 18.77
CA TYR A 151 -5.20 -8.63 17.37
C TYR A 151 -3.69 -8.55 17.26
N SER A 152 -3.15 -9.37 16.39
CA SER A 152 -1.71 -9.50 16.13
C SER A 152 -1.46 -9.66 14.64
N ARG A 153 -0.20 -9.64 14.21
CA ARG A 153 0.19 -9.93 12.82
C ARG A 153 -0.41 -11.26 12.34
N GLN A 154 -0.30 -12.30 13.17
CA GLN A 154 -0.80 -13.64 12.84
C GLN A 154 -2.31 -13.66 12.71
N ALA A 155 -3.03 -12.96 13.60
CA ALA A 155 -4.48 -12.82 13.50
C ALA A 155 -4.91 -12.08 12.23
N ALA A 156 -4.16 -11.05 11.82
CA ALA A 156 -4.39 -10.31 10.57
C ALA A 156 -4.23 -11.23 9.35
N VAL A 157 -3.13 -11.98 9.28
CA VAL A 157 -2.87 -12.96 8.21
C VAL A 157 -3.94 -14.04 8.17
N ASP A 158 -4.31 -14.61 9.31
CA ASP A 158 -5.38 -15.63 9.41
C ASP A 158 -6.70 -15.09 8.88
N ARG A 159 -7.10 -13.87 9.27
CA ARG A 159 -8.33 -13.24 8.78
C ARG A 159 -8.30 -12.98 7.28
N MET A 160 -7.17 -12.56 6.75
CA MET A 160 -6.99 -12.36 5.32
C MET A 160 -7.18 -13.67 4.54
N LEU A 161 -6.49 -14.74 4.93
CA LEU A 161 -6.54 -16.03 4.22
C LEU A 161 -7.90 -16.71 4.35
N ARG A 162 -8.41 -16.83 5.58
CA ARG A 162 -9.74 -17.41 5.83
C ARG A 162 -10.84 -16.59 5.19
N GLY A 163 -10.71 -15.27 5.23
CA GLY A 163 -11.64 -14.36 4.59
C GLY A 163 -11.70 -14.57 3.08
N THR A 164 -10.56 -14.61 2.41
CA THR A 164 -10.47 -14.87 0.96
C THR A 164 -11.14 -16.21 0.61
N GLN A 165 -10.78 -17.29 1.30
CA GLN A 165 -11.36 -18.60 1.06
C GLN A 165 -12.88 -18.63 1.29
N ALA A 166 -13.36 -17.95 2.34
CA ALA A 166 -14.78 -17.88 2.63
C ALA A 166 -15.56 -17.07 1.58
N LEU A 167 -14.99 -15.99 1.08
CA LEU A 167 -15.58 -15.18 0.02
C LEU A 167 -15.65 -15.96 -1.31
N LEU A 168 -14.59 -16.65 -1.70
CA LEU A 168 -14.58 -17.52 -2.87
C LEU A 168 -15.64 -18.62 -2.76
N ASN A 169 -15.74 -19.29 -1.61
CA ASN A 169 -16.75 -20.31 -1.39
C ASN A 169 -18.18 -19.76 -1.53
N LYS A 170 -18.42 -18.53 -1.10
CA LYS A 170 -19.73 -17.87 -1.27
C LYS A 170 -20.01 -17.44 -2.70
N ALA A 171 -18.99 -17.08 -3.45
CA ALA A 171 -19.09 -16.67 -4.84
C ALA A 171 -19.25 -17.86 -5.81
N ARG A 172 -18.91 -19.08 -5.38
CA ARG A 172 -19.11 -20.28 -6.22
C ARG A 172 -20.55 -20.45 -6.63
N GLY A 173 -20.78 -20.78 -7.89
CA GLY A 173 -22.11 -20.95 -8.48
C GLY A 173 -22.79 -19.66 -8.96
N HIS A 174 -22.14 -18.52 -8.80
CA HIS A 174 -22.66 -17.22 -9.29
C HIS A 174 -22.12 -16.81 -10.67
N GLY A 175 -21.57 -17.75 -11.45
CA GLY A 175 -21.12 -17.47 -12.82
C GLY A 175 -19.92 -16.53 -12.91
N VAL A 176 -19.02 -16.52 -11.91
CA VAL A 176 -17.79 -15.72 -11.92
C VAL A 176 -16.85 -16.23 -12.96
N ALA A 177 -16.32 -15.34 -13.81
CA ALA A 177 -15.31 -15.63 -14.81
C ALA A 177 -13.94 -15.02 -14.47
N ARG A 178 -13.92 -13.90 -13.72
CA ARG A 178 -12.72 -13.12 -13.44
C ARG A 178 -12.76 -12.55 -12.02
N VAL A 179 -11.60 -12.41 -11.42
CA VAL A 179 -11.44 -11.78 -10.10
C VAL A 179 -10.65 -10.49 -10.27
N LEU A 180 -11.14 -9.38 -9.74
CA LEU A 180 -10.35 -8.19 -9.47
C LEU A 180 -9.89 -8.25 -8.02
N PHE A 181 -8.59 -8.47 -7.80
CA PHE A 181 -8.00 -8.53 -6.47
C PHE A 181 -7.32 -7.21 -6.15
N VAL A 182 -7.85 -6.49 -5.15
CA VAL A 182 -7.35 -5.18 -4.75
C VAL A 182 -6.23 -5.34 -3.73
N LEU A 183 -5.07 -4.76 -4.04
CA LEU A 183 -3.89 -4.69 -3.17
C LEU A 183 -3.85 -3.34 -2.46
N GLY A 184 -3.18 -3.26 -1.33
CA GLY A 184 -3.01 -2.02 -0.55
C GLY A 184 -4.16 -1.78 0.41
N ASN A 185 -4.71 -0.58 0.44
CA ASN A 185 -5.80 -0.18 1.33
C ASN A 185 -5.50 -0.47 2.80
N ASP A 186 -4.38 0.07 3.32
CA ASP A 186 -3.92 -0.15 4.70
C ASP A 186 -3.68 -1.64 5.03
N ILE A 187 -3.01 -2.34 4.11
CA ILE A 187 -2.59 -3.73 4.37
C ILE A 187 -1.53 -3.79 5.47
N LEU A 188 -0.57 -2.85 5.49
CA LEU A 188 0.41 -2.69 6.55
C LEU A 188 -0.04 -1.61 7.53
N HIS A 189 0.29 -1.79 8.80
CA HIS A 189 -0.11 -0.84 9.83
C HIS A 189 0.77 0.41 9.91
N VAL A 190 1.99 0.35 9.36
CA VAL A 190 2.98 1.43 9.36
C VAL A 190 3.81 1.45 8.09
N ASP A 191 4.40 2.62 7.79
CA ASP A 191 5.14 2.89 6.55
C ASP A 191 6.67 2.94 6.76
N ASN A 192 7.16 2.81 7.99
CA ASN A 192 8.58 2.98 8.28
C ASN A 192 9.04 2.25 9.55
N THR A 193 10.36 2.19 9.75
CA THR A 193 10.99 1.56 10.91
C THR A 193 10.75 2.29 12.23
N LYS A 194 10.25 3.52 12.21
CA LYS A 194 9.86 4.30 13.39
C LYS A 194 8.44 3.99 13.87
N ARG A 195 7.78 3.00 13.25
CA ARG A 195 6.39 2.60 13.55
C ARG A 195 5.40 3.74 13.37
N GLN A 196 5.50 4.43 12.25
CA GLN A 196 4.66 5.57 11.92
C GLN A 196 3.92 5.32 10.61
N THR A 197 2.74 5.91 10.48
CA THR A 197 2.02 6.02 9.20
C THR A 197 2.82 6.89 8.23
N THR A 198 2.39 6.97 6.98
CA THR A 198 2.99 7.84 5.96
C THR A 198 3.12 9.29 6.42
N SER A 199 2.12 9.83 7.10
CA SER A 199 2.13 11.20 7.65
C SER A 199 2.91 11.37 8.96
N GLY A 200 3.51 10.30 9.48
CA GLY A 200 4.34 10.34 10.68
C GLY A 200 3.58 10.12 12.01
N THR A 201 2.32 9.68 11.96
CA THR A 201 1.56 9.33 13.17
C THR A 201 2.08 8.03 13.79
N PRO A 202 2.56 8.03 15.05
CA PRO A 202 3.01 6.82 15.73
C PRO A 202 1.87 5.80 15.90
N GLN A 203 2.20 4.52 15.81
CA GLN A 203 1.25 3.42 15.93
C GLN A 203 1.76 2.36 16.90
N ASP A 204 0.84 1.74 17.65
CA ASP A 204 1.13 0.57 18.45
C ASP A 204 1.19 -0.68 17.57
N THR A 205 2.34 -1.35 17.60
CA THR A 205 2.61 -2.43 16.64
C THR A 205 3.01 -3.74 17.30
N HIS A 206 2.52 -4.82 16.72
CA HIS A 206 2.99 -6.18 16.97
C HIS A 206 4.05 -6.55 15.92
N GLY A 207 5.33 -6.49 16.32
CA GLY A 207 6.48 -6.80 15.46
C GLY A 207 7.10 -5.60 14.76
N SER A 208 8.07 -5.87 13.90
CA SER A 208 8.79 -4.89 13.09
C SER A 208 8.13 -4.75 11.71
N ILE A 209 8.38 -3.62 11.02
CA ILE A 209 7.91 -3.42 9.64
C ILE A 209 8.43 -4.52 8.70
N HIS A 210 9.65 -5.05 8.93
CA HIS A 210 10.21 -6.12 8.11
C HIS A 210 9.43 -7.45 8.26
N GLU A 211 8.96 -7.75 9.46
CA GLU A 211 8.11 -8.92 9.71
C GLU A 211 6.72 -8.72 9.13
N MET A 212 6.14 -7.51 9.28
CA MET A 212 4.84 -7.14 8.69
C MET A 212 4.87 -7.30 7.18
N TYR A 213 5.92 -6.79 6.53
CA TYR A 213 6.10 -6.88 5.08
C TYR A 213 6.16 -8.34 4.59
N ARG A 214 6.99 -9.17 5.24
CA ARG A 214 7.10 -10.60 4.88
C ARG A 214 5.81 -11.36 5.09
N ASP A 215 5.10 -11.08 6.18
CA ASP A 215 3.82 -11.71 6.47
C ASP A 215 2.76 -11.29 5.44
N ALA A 216 2.71 -10.01 5.08
CA ALA A 216 1.80 -9.49 4.08
C ALA A 216 2.10 -10.04 2.68
N GLN A 217 3.38 -10.13 2.31
CA GLN A 217 3.79 -10.71 1.03
C GLN A 217 3.37 -12.18 0.93
N ALA A 218 3.67 -12.98 1.94
CA ALA A 218 3.28 -14.40 1.97
C ALA A 218 1.75 -14.57 1.95
N ALA A 219 1.01 -13.72 2.68
CA ALA A 219 -0.45 -13.76 2.71
C ALA A 219 -1.07 -13.38 1.38
N TYR A 220 -0.56 -12.34 0.71
CA TYR A 220 -1.03 -11.97 -0.63
C TYR A 220 -0.75 -13.08 -1.65
N ILE A 221 0.46 -13.65 -1.66
CA ILE A 221 0.79 -14.74 -2.57
C ILE A 221 -0.21 -15.89 -2.38
N ALA A 222 -0.42 -16.35 -1.15
CA ALA A 222 -1.32 -17.46 -0.87
C ALA A 222 -2.80 -17.14 -1.23
N ALA A 223 -3.27 -15.92 -0.95
CA ALA A 223 -4.63 -15.50 -1.27
C ALA A 223 -4.85 -15.41 -2.79
N ILE A 224 -3.89 -14.84 -3.53
CA ILE A 224 -3.97 -14.70 -4.99
C ILE A 224 -3.87 -16.07 -5.66
N GLU A 225 -2.96 -16.96 -5.21
CA GLU A 225 -2.86 -18.34 -5.72
C GLU A 225 -4.17 -19.11 -5.51
N THR A 226 -4.82 -18.90 -4.36
CA THR A 226 -6.14 -19.50 -4.10
C THR A 226 -7.20 -19.03 -5.11
N CYS A 227 -7.19 -17.75 -5.49
CA CYS A 227 -8.07 -17.22 -6.52
C CYS A 227 -7.68 -17.72 -7.91
N ALA A 228 -6.38 -17.70 -8.24
CA ALA A 228 -5.84 -18.06 -9.55
C ALA A 228 -5.94 -19.55 -9.88
N ALA A 229 -6.18 -20.39 -8.88
CA ALA A 229 -6.49 -21.80 -9.07
C ALA A 229 -7.84 -22.04 -9.77
N GLU A 230 -8.78 -21.07 -9.66
CA GLU A 230 -10.14 -21.21 -10.23
C GLU A 230 -10.45 -20.14 -11.29
N TYR A 231 -9.78 -18.97 -11.26
CA TYR A 231 -10.15 -17.79 -12.04
C TYR A 231 -8.93 -17.08 -12.64
N VAL A 232 -9.18 -16.28 -13.68
CA VAL A 232 -8.23 -15.22 -14.07
C VAL A 232 -8.31 -14.10 -13.05
N VAL A 233 -7.16 -13.64 -12.56
CA VAL A 233 -7.05 -12.62 -11.50
C VAL A 233 -6.35 -11.39 -12.05
N ASP A 234 -7.00 -10.25 -11.97
CA ASP A 234 -6.38 -8.94 -12.22
C ASP A 234 -5.98 -8.31 -10.90
N LEU A 235 -4.73 -7.88 -10.81
CA LEU A 235 -4.23 -7.16 -9.65
C LEU A 235 -4.33 -5.66 -9.86
N ILE A 236 -4.82 -4.94 -8.86
CA ILE A 236 -4.86 -3.48 -8.85
C ILE A 236 -4.47 -2.97 -7.47
N TYR A 237 -3.55 -1.99 -7.42
CA TYR A 237 -3.08 -1.39 -6.17
C TYR A 237 -3.84 -0.10 -5.86
N CYS A 238 -4.29 0.05 -4.62
CA CYS A 238 -4.91 1.25 -4.09
C CYS A 238 -4.05 1.80 -2.94
N PRO A 239 -3.38 2.95 -3.11
CA PRO A 239 -2.59 3.59 -2.06
C PRO A 239 -3.44 4.03 -0.86
N SER A 240 -2.84 4.07 0.32
CA SER A 240 -3.50 4.36 1.59
C SER A 240 -2.63 5.16 2.56
N ASN A 241 -3.21 5.70 3.62
CA ASN A 241 -2.50 6.64 4.52
C ASN A 241 -1.58 5.97 5.54
N HIS A 242 -1.74 4.68 5.82
CA HIS A 242 -0.85 3.98 6.76
C HIS A 242 0.46 3.50 6.13
N ASP A 243 0.45 3.12 4.86
CA ASP A 243 1.52 2.36 4.23
C ASP A 243 1.78 2.75 2.76
N TRP A 244 1.68 4.01 2.43
CA TRP A 244 1.79 4.50 1.05
C TRP A 244 3.05 3.98 0.34
N LEU A 245 4.24 4.16 0.94
CA LEU A 245 5.49 3.70 0.34
C LEU A 245 5.65 2.18 0.42
N MET A 246 5.46 1.62 1.62
CA MET A 246 5.66 0.19 1.83
C MET A 246 4.58 -0.65 1.19
N GLY A 247 3.34 -0.15 1.13
CA GLY A 247 2.23 -0.77 0.41
C GLY A 247 2.46 -0.79 -1.10
N TRP A 248 2.98 0.31 -1.67
CA TRP A 248 3.38 0.35 -3.08
C TRP A 248 4.51 -0.64 -3.39
N ALA A 249 5.56 -0.68 -2.55
CA ALA A 249 6.67 -1.62 -2.71
C ALA A 249 6.18 -3.07 -2.63
N LEU A 250 5.27 -3.36 -1.71
CA LEU A 250 4.64 -4.67 -1.56
C LEU A 250 3.83 -5.05 -2.81
N ALA A 251 2.97 -4.15 -3.31
CA ALA A 251 2.17 -4.39 -4.50
C ALA A 251 3.05 -4.68 -5.74
N ASN A 252 4.14 -3.95 -5.91
CA ASN A 252 5.10 -4.19 -6.99
C ASN A 252 5.86 -5.51 -6.80
N SER A 253 6.17 -5.91 -5.56
CA SER A 253 6.77 -7.22 -5.31
C SER A 253 5.81 -8.36 -5.68
N ILE A 254 4.52 -8.21 -5.38
CA ILE A 254 3.48 -9.17 -5.77
C ILE A 254 3.33 -9.22 -7.29
N GLY A 255 3.25 -8.07 -7.98
CA GLY A 255 3.20 -8.04 -9.45
C GLY A 255 4.43 -8.70 -10.09
N THR A 256 5.62 -8.50 -9.50
CA THR A 256 6.85 -9.16 -9.96
C THR A 256 6.81 -10.66 -9.73
N TRP A 257 6.30 -11.11 -8.58
CA TRP A 257 6.14 -12.53 -8.26
C TRP A 257 5.25 -13.22 -9.31
N PHE A 258 4.13 -12.61 -9.66
CA PHE A 258 3.16 -13.20 -10.59
C PHE A 258 3.36 -12.84 -12.07
N ARG A 259 4.43 -12.14 -12.45
CA ARG A 259 4.64 -11.62 -13.81
C ARG A 259 4.56 -12.68 -14.94
N ASN A 260 4.85 -13.93 -14.62
CA ASN A 260 4.78 -15.05 -15.55
C ASN A 260 3.66 -16.06 -15.23
N HIS A 261 2.79 -15.72 -14.28
CA HIS A 261 1.68 -16.61 -13.93
C HIS A 261 0.59 -16.52 -15.01
N PRO A 262 0.13 -17.63 -15.61
CA PRO A 262 -0.80 -17.60 -16.73
C PRO A 262 -2.16 -16.98 -16.38
N ASN A 263 -2.60 -17.12 -15.12
CA ASN A 263 -3.91 -16.67 -14.65
C ASN A 263 -3.86 -15.38 -13.84
N VAL A 264 -2.70 -14.74 -13.66
CA VAL A 264 -2.60 -13.49 -12.89
C VAL A 264 -2.06 -12.39 -13.78
N GLN A 265 -2.74 -11.26 -13.82
CA GLN A 265 -2.44 -10.14 -14.70
C GLN A 265 -2.28 -8.86 -13.89
N SER A 266 -1.28 -8.08 -14.27
CA SER A 266 -1.07 -6.71 -13.79
C SER A 266 -0.33 -5.90 -14.85
N ASN A 267 -0.36 -4.59 -14.74
CA ASN A 267 0.36 -3.69 -15.63
C ASN A 267 0.86 -2.46 -14.86
N GLU A 268 1.61 -1.61 -15.52
CA GLU A 268 2.18 -0.40 -14.93
C GLU A 268 1.10 0.51 -14.30
N TYR A 269 -0.01 0.72 -14.98
CA TYR A 269 -1.12 1.52 -14.44
C TYR A 269 -1.74 0.87 -13.20
N SER A 270 -2.01 -0.44 -13.24
CA SER A 270 -2.69 -1.12 -12.14
C SER A 270 -1.85 -1.14 -10.86
N LEU A 271 -0.52 -1.12 -10.96
CA LEU A 271 0.41 -1.12 -9.82
C LEU A 271 1.07 0.24 -9.56
N SER A 272 0.64 1.31 -10.26
CA SER A 272 1.16 2.66 -10.04
C SER A 272 0.77 3.24 -8.69
N GLU A 273 1.44 4.31 -8.28
CA GLU A 273 1.18 5.06 -7.05
C GLU A 273 0.00 6.04 -7.11
N MET A 274 -0.77 6.03 -8.21
CA MET A 274 -1.94 6.89 -8.38
C MET A 274 -3.00 6.59 -7.31
N HIS A 275 -3.46 7.62 -6.58
CA HIS A 275 -4.41 7.51 -5.48
C HIS A 275 -5.82 7.06 -5.87
N ARG A 276 -6.19 7.25 -7.11
CA ARG A 276 -7.45 6.78 -7.67
C ARG A 276 -7.18 5.89 -8.84
N LYS A 277 -7.85 4.74 -8.84
CA LYS A 277 -7.76 3.74 -9.91
C LYS A 277 -9.11 3.53 -10.53
N TYR A 278 -9.11 3.22 -11.81
CA TYR A 278 -10.31 2.91 -12.56
C TYR A 278 -10.11 1.59 -13.28
N TYR A 279 -11.03 0.68 -13.05
CA TYR A 279 -11.04 -0.63 -13.68
C TYR A 279 -12.34 -0.79 -14.45
N ARG A 280 -12.23 -1.09 -15.73
CA ARG A 280 -13.39 -1.34 -16.57
C ARG A 280 -13.59 -2.84 -16.78
N TYR A 281 -14.82 -3.29 -16.57
CA TYR A 281 -15.27 -4.64 -16.90
C TYR A 281 -16.60 -4.57 -17.62
N GLU A 282 -16.60 -4.83 -18.95
CA GLU A 282 -17.77 -4.73 -19.80
C GLU A 282 -18.53 -3.41 -19.60
N ASN A 283 -19.80 -3.44 -19.18
CA ASN A 283 -20.61 -2.26 -18.90
C ASN A 283 -20.34 -1.63 -17.51
N ASN A 284 -19.42 -2.18 -16.73
CA ASN A 284 -19.10 -1.71 -15.38
C ASN A 284 -17.82 -0.86 -15.37
N LEU A 285 -17.85 0.26 -14.70
CA LEU A 285 -16.67 1.07 -14.36
C LEU A 285 -16.54 1.15 -12.85
N ILE A 286 -15.43 0.64 -12.34
CA ILE A 286 -15.12 0.58 -10.92
C ILE A 286 -14.01 1.58 -10.62
N GLY A 287 -14.29 2.55 -9.75
CA GLY A 287 -13.33 3.46 -9.14
C GLY A 287 -12.92 2.93 -7.77
N LEU A 288 -11.62 2.99 -7.48
CA LEU A 288 -11.02 2.59 -6.21
C LEU A 288 -10.25 3.75 -5.63
N THR A 289 -10.46 4.05 -4.37
CA THR A 289 -9.66 5.00 -3.58
C THR A 289 -9.79 4.66 -2.09
N HIS A 290 -8.74 4.92 -1.32
CA HIS A 290 -8.76 4.58 0.10
C HIS A 290 -9.83 5.37 0.89
N GLY A 291 -10.07 6.63 0.57
CA GLY A 291 -11.13 7.44 1.19
C GLY A 291 -10.62 8.48 2.18
N ASP A 292 -9.31 8.56 2.41
CA ASP A 292 -8.65 9.56 3.28
C ASP A 292 -8.47 10.93 2.62
N GLY A 293 -8.64 11.02 1.30
CA GLY A 293 -8.38 12.23 0.49
C GLY A 293 -9.65 12.89 -0.05
N ALA A 294 -10.09 12.50 -1.23
CA ALA A 294 -11.21 13.12 -1.94
C ALA A 294 -12.54 12.95 -1.18
N LYS A 295 -13.34 14.02 -1.12
CA LYS A 295 -14.65 13.95 -0.49
C LYS A 295 -15.61 13.14 -1.37
N GLU A 296 -16.57 12.49 -0.72
CA GLU A 296 -17.62 11.71 -1.40
C GLU A 296 -18.31 12.49 -2.52
N ALA A 297 -18.58 13.79 -2.31
CA ALA A 297 -19.22 14.67 -3.30
C ALA A 297 -18.37 14.91 -4.55
N ASP A 298 -17.07 14.75 -4.45
CA ASP A 298 -16.13 15.01 -5.55
C ASP A 298 -15.89 13.76 -6.40
N LEU A 299 -16.28 12.58 -5.92
CA LEU A 299 -15.94 11.31 -6.58
C LEU A 299 -16.60 11.15 -7.94
N TYR A 300 -17.84 11.62 -8.11
CA TYR A 300 -18.52 11.58 -9.41
C TYR A 300 -17.82 12.48 -10.45
N PRO A 301 -17.60 13.79 -10.18
CA PRO A 301 -16.87 14.65 -11.11
C PRO A 301 -15.44 14.16 -11.41
N LEU A 302 -14.76 13.58 -10.42
CA LEU A 302 -13.42 12.99 -10.61
C LEU A 302 -13.47 11.83 -11.60
N MET A 303 -14.38 10.87 -11.43
CA MET A 303 -14.54 9.76 -12.36
C MET A 303 -14.85 10.24 -13.78
N MET A 304 -15.75 11.23 -13.92
CA MET A 304 -16.12 11.82 -15.22
C MET A 304 -14.95 12.50 -15.92
N THR A 305 -14.00 13.01 -15.16
CA THR A 305 -12.84 13.74 -15.67
C THR A 305 -11.66 12.81 -15.96
N GLU A 306 -11.32 11.97 -14.99
CA GLU A 306 -10.12 11.13 -15.02
C GLU A 306 -10.30 9.85 -15.86
N ALA A 307 -11.50 9.25 -15.82
CA ALA A 307 -11.83 8.04 -16.56
C ALA A 307 -12.69 8.33 -17.81
N ARG A 308 -12.56 9.50 -18.40
CA ARG A 308 -13.43 10.00 -19.48
C ARG A 308 -13.63 9.00 -20.63
N SER A 309 -12.57 8.30 -21.03
CA SER A 309 -12.62 7.31 -22.11
C SER A 309 -13.46 6.07 -21.78
N HIS A 310 -13.67 5.78 -20.50
CA HIS A 310 -14.39 4.61 -20.02
C HIS A 310 -15.83 4.95 -19.60
N VAL A 311 -16.05 6.19 -19.16
CA VAL A 311 -17.34 6.62 -18.62
C VAL A 311 -18.43 6.58 -19.68
N SER A 312 -18.12 7.00 -20.93
CA SER A 312 -19.11 7.02 -22.03
C SER A 312 -19.68 5.66 -22.36
N ASP A 313 -18.88 4.61 -22.16
CA ASP A 313 -19.23 3.25 -22.55
C ASP A 313 -19.73 2.42 -21.36
N ALA A 314 -19.49 2.86 -20.13
CA ALA A 314 -19.96 2.18 -18.94
C ALA A 314 -21.40 2.60 -18.57
N GLN A 315 -22.30 1.64 -18.42
CA GLN A 315 -23.66 1.88 -17.96
C GLN A 315 -23.74 1.93 -16.42
N HIS A 316 -22.93 1.13 -15.74
CA HIS A 316 -22.90 0.99 -14.29
C HIS A 316 -21.57 1.51 -13.74
N ARG A 317 -21.62 2.37 -12.71
CA ARG A 317 -20.44 3.03 -12.15
C ARG A 317 -20.43 2.89 -10.65
N TYR A 318 -19.25 2.53 -10.10
CA TYR A 318 -19.08 2.24 -8.69
C TYR A 318 -17.83 2.92 -8.17
N TRP A 319 -17.88 3.35 -6.89
CA TRP A 319 -16.71 3.66 -6.12
C TRP A 319 -16.63 2.74 -4.91
N TYR A 320 -15.47 2.14 -4.69
CA TYR A 320 -15.14 1.41 -3.48
C TYR A 320 -14.26 2.25 -2.59
N LEU A 321 -14.71 2.49 -1.35
CA LEU A 321 -14.09 3.32 -0.34
C LEU A 321 -13.78 2.52 0.92
N HIS A 322 -12.73 2.89 1.62
CA HIS A 322 -12.16 2.25 2.78
C HIS A 322 -11.99 3.26 3.91
N HIS A 323 -10.92 3.15 4.75
CA HIS A 323 -10.48 4.10 5.75
C HIS A 323 -11.44 4.28 6.94
N PHE A 324 -12.72 4.40 6.72
CA PHE A 324 -13.68 4.67 7.79
C PHE A 324 -13.99 3.46 8.69
N HIS A 325 -13.48 2.28 8.39
CA HIS A 325 -13.62 0.99 9.11
C HIS A 325 -15.08 0.61 9.44
N HIS A 326 -16.05 1.43 9.08
CA HIS A 326 -17.45 1.25 9.43
C HIS A 326 -18.37 1.86 8.38
N LYS A 327 -19.54 1.26 8.22
CA LYS A 327 -20.59 1.72 7.31
C LYS A 327 -21.63 2.62 7.99
N ILE A 328 -21.36 3.09 9.19
CA ILE A 328 -22.27 3.94 9.95
C ILE A 328 -21.72 5.35 9.93
N ARG A 329 -22.34 6.25 9.22
CA ARG A 329 -22.15 7.67 9.44
C ARG A 329 -22.79 8.00 10.79
N LYS A 330 -22.06 8.65 11.70
CA LYS A 330 -22.67 9.23 12.91
C LYS A 330 -23.87 10.05 12.46
N ALA A 331 -25.05 9.73 12.97
CA ALA A 331 -26.15 10.66 12.90
C ALA A 331 -25.62 11.93 13.56
N GLN A 332 -25.50 13.02 12.81
CA GLN A 332 -25.27 14.31 13.42
C GLN A 332 -26.51 14.54 14.29
N GLY A 333 -26.30 14.49 15.61
CA GLY A 333 -27.35 14.82 16.53
C GLY A 333 -27.91 16.18 16.14
N VAL A 334 -29.22 16.26 15.97
CA VAL A 334 -29.90 17.52 15.65
C VAL A 334 -29.57 18.49 16.79
N ARG A 335 -28.71 19.47 16.53
CA ARG A 335 -28.51 20.57 17.47
C ARG A 335 -29.85 21.32 17.60
N PRO A 336 -30.24 21.78 18.77
CA PRO A 336 -31.52 22.47 18.97
C PRO A 336 -31.79 23.62 17.99
N HIS A 337 -30.74 24.20 17.42
CA HIS A 337 -30.84 25.28 16.44
C HIS A 337 -30.98 24.81 14.98
N ASP A 338 -30.78 23.53 14.69
CA ASP A 338 -30.88 22.99 13.32
C ASP A 338 -32.28 22.41 13.04
N ARG A 339 -33.27 22.65 13.88
CA ARG A 339 -34.64 22.13 13.74
C ARG A 339 -35.36 22.60 12.47
N GLU A 340 -34.88 23.66 11.83
CA GLU A 340 -35.45 24.15 10.57
C GLU A 340 -34.89 23.43 9.32
N LYS A 341 -33.91 22.56 9.48
CA LYS A 341 -33.32 21.80 8.37
C LYS A 341 -33.64 20.32 8.50
N ASP A 342 -34.86 19.96 8.58
CA ASP A 342 -35.52 18.64 8.43
C ASP A 342 -34.62 17.38 8.40
N HIS A 343 -33.53 17.39 9.12
CA HIS A 343 -32.68 16.24 9.24
C HIS A 343 -32.96 15.55 10.55
N ILE A 344 -34.05 14.80 10.55
CA ILE A 344 -34.29 13.74 11.51
C ILE A 344 -32.97 12.98 11.60
N GLY A 345 -32.42 12.87 12.81
CA GLY A 345 -31.18 12.15 13.09
C GLY A 345 -31.35 10.65 12.85
N LEU A 346 -31.53 10.30 11.61
CA LEU A 346 -31.43 8.92 11.16
C LEU A 346 -29.95 8.59 11.05
N THR A 347 -29.51 7.63 11.87
CA THR A 347 -28.26 6.91 11.62
C THR A 347 -28.42 6.23 10.26
N VAL A 348 -27.96 6.89 9.21
CA VAL A 348 -27.95 6.28 7.88
C VAL A 348 -26.90 5.19 7.93
N ILE A 349 -27.37 3.96 8.08
CA ILE A 349 -26.53 2.79 7.86
C ILE A 349 -26.22 2.78 6.37
N LYS A 350 -25.04 3.25 6.00
CA LYS A 350 -24.57 3.20 4.60
C LYS A 350 -24.20 1.78 4.16
N SER A 351 -24.43 0.77 5.00
CA SER A 351 -24.20 -0.62 4.64
C SER A 351 -25.46 -1.23 4.02
N GLY A 352 -25.36 -1.57 2.76
CA GLY A 352 -26.42 -2.24 2.04
C GLY A 352 -27.41 -1.32 1.31
N VAL A 353 -27.24 0.00 1.45
CA VAL A 353 -27.89 0.97 0.58
C VAL A 353 -26.78 1.75 -0.11
N ALA A 354 -26.66 1.58 -1.40
CA ALA A 354 -25.85 2.43 -2.24
C ALA A 354 -26.30 3.88 -2.04
N ALA A 355 -25.41 4.77 -1.65
CA ALA A 355 -25.68 6.17 -1.76
C ALA A 355 -25.61 6.53 -3.24
N GLN A 356 -26.76 6.61 -3.90
CA GLN A 356 -26.84 7.13 -5.26
C GLN A 356 -26.54 8.63 -5.19
N MET A 357 -25.41 9.03 -5.73
CA MET A 357 -25.13 10.43 -6.05
C MET A 357 -25.61 10.68 -7.48
N GLY A 358 -26.85 11.17 -7.61
CA GLY A 358 -27.49 11.25 -8.91
C GLY A 358 -27.73 9.86 -9.53
N ASP A 359 -28.32 9.78 -10.70
CA ASP A 359 -28.69 8.50 -11.33
C ASP A 359 -27.50 7.67 -11.86
N ASN A 360 -26.23 7.97 -11.48
CA ASN A 360 -25.10 7.51 -12.29
C ASN A 360 -23.91 6.88 -11.56
N VAL A 361 -23.75 6.98 -10.22
CA VAL A 361 -22.63 6.37 -9.49
C VAL A 361 -23.07 5.83 -8.13
N GLN A 362 -22.73 4.57 -7.88
CA GLN A 362 -22.95 3.91 -6.60
C GLN A 362 -21.66 3.94 -5.76
N ILE A 363 -21.75 4.32 -4.49
CA ILE A 363 -20.63 4.34 -3.56
C ILE A 363 -20.78 3.21 -2.55
N GLU A 364 -19.78 2.34 -2.49
CA GLU A 364 -19.67 1.24 -1.55
C GLU A 364 -18.57 1.51 -0.53
N TYR A 365 -18.91 1.36 0.75
CA TYR A 365 -17.94 1.39 1.84
C TYR A 365 -17.61 -0.04 2.24
N ILE A 366 -16.33 -0.39 2.17
CA ILE A 366 -15.82 -1.72 2.48
C ILE A 366 -15.59 -1.85 4.00
N ARG A 367 -15.90 -3.02 4.55
CA ARG A 367 -15.64 -3.31 5.96
C ARG A 367 -14.21 -3.74 6.20
N SER A 368 -13.69 -3.34 7.35
CA SER A 368 -12.40 -3.79 7.85
C SER A 368 -12.51 -5.12 8.60
N PRO A 369 -11.57 -6.05 8.41
CA PRO A 369 -11.43 -7.23 9.26
C PRO A 369 -10.69 -6.93 10.58
N SER A 370 -10.06 -5.77 10.74
CA SER A 370 -9.33 -5.40 11.94
C SER A 370 -10.27 -4.85 13.03
N PRO A 371 -10.05 -5.18 14.33
CA PRO A 371 -10.80 -4.60 15.42
C PRO A 371 -10.37 -3.16 15.71
N PRO A 372 -11.17 -2.40 16.48
CA PRO A 372 -10.76 -1.12 17.04
C PRO A 372 -9.48 -1.28 17.87
N ASP A 373 -8.53 -0.35 17.75
CA ASP A 373 -7.43 -0.16 18.70
C ASP A 373 -7.85 0.78 19.84
N SER A 374 -6.92 1.04 20.77
CA SER A 374 -7.14 1.90 21.92
C SER A 374 -7.66 3.31 21.55
N TRP A 375 -7.13 3.90 20.49
CA TRP A 375 -7.60 5.20 20.01
C TRP A 375 -9.03 5.13 19.48
N HIS A 376 -9.35 4.10 18.69
CA HIS A 376 -10.69 3.90 18.14
C HIS A 376 -11.71 3.61 19.26
N ASP A 377 -11.37 2.76 20.22
CA ASP A 377 -12.21 2.41 21.35
C ASP A 377 -12.51 3.63 22.22
N ARG A 378 -11.47 4.39 22.61
CA ARG A 378 -11.61 5.64 23.36
C ARG A 378 -12.51 6.67 22.67
N ASN A 379 -12.50 6.72 21.33
CA ASN A 379 -13.32 7.66 20.56
C ASN A 379 -14.70 7.11 20.20
N GLY A 380 -15.06 5.91 20.70
CA GLY A 380 -16.37 5.30 20.50
C GLY A 380 -16.60 4.78 19.09
N TYR A 381 -15.53 4.40 18.38
CA TYR A 381 -15.65 3.70 17.12
C TYR A 381 -15.87 2.22 17.36
N VAL A 382 -17.04 1.74 17.00
CA VAL A 382 -17.39 0.31 17.08
C VAL A 382 -17.65 -0.19 15.68
N ASN A 383 -16.95 -1.26 15.29
CA ASN A 383 -17.19 -1.96 14.04
C ASN A 383 -17.34 -3.45 14.27
N ARG A 384 -18.17 -4.10 13.48
CA ARG A 384 -18.18 -5.55 13.37
C ARG A 384 -17.23 -5.96 12.25
N GLN A 385 -16.21 -6.73 12.60
CA GLN A 385 -15.14 -7.11 11.69
C GLN A 385 -15.64 -8.05 10.61
N ALA A 386 -15.32 -7.75 9.36
CA ALA A 386 -15.67 -8.57 8.22
C ALA A 386 -14.80 -8.27 7.01
N VAL A 387 -14.79 -9.21 6.07
CA VAL A 387 -14.33 -9.00 4.69
C VAL A 387 -15.52 -9.15 3.74
N GLU A 388 -15.43 -8.49 2.59
CA GLU A 388 -16.54 -8.43 1.64
C GLU A 388 -16.04 -8.63 0.21
N CYS A 389 -16.92 -9.16 -0.63
CA CYS A 389 -16.72 -9.21 -2.07
C CYS A 389 -18.01 -8.86 -2.80
N PHE A 390 -17.87 -8.47 -4.05
CA PHE A 390 -18.97 -8.01 -4.90
C PHE A 390 -18.90 -8.73 -6.23
N ILE A 391 -20.07 -9.14 -6.75
CA ILE A 391 -20.16 -9.71 -8.08
C ILE A 391 -20.86 -8.71 -8.99
N HIS A 392 -20.21 -8.41 -10.10
CA HIS A 392 -20.72 -7.58 -11.17
C HIS A 392 -21.05 -8.44 -12.38
N ASP A 393 -22.30 -8.43 -12.78
CA ASP A 393 -22.71 -8.97 -14.07
C ASP A 393 -22.16 -8.08 -15.19
N PRO A 394 -21.72 -8.63 -16.33
CA PRO A 394 -21.20 -7.85 -17.46
C PRO A 394 -22.14 -6.75 -17.95
N HIS A 395 -23.46 -6.99 -17.89
CA HIS A 395 -24.48 -6.12 -18.48
C HIS A 395 -25.39 -5.46 -17.43
N GLU A 396 -25.72 -6.14 -16.34
CA GLU A 396 -26.72 -5.70 -15.36
C GLU A 396 -26.11 -4.97 -14.16
N GLY A 397 -24.77 -4.93 -14.03
CA GLY A 397 -24.10 -4.27 -12.91
C GLY A 397 -23.91 -5.17 -11.71
N GLN A 398 -23.76 -4.58 -10.51
CA GLN A 398 -23.55 -5.30 -9.27
C GLN A 398 -24.82 -6.06 -8.86
N ASN A 399 -24.77 -7.38 -8.94
CA ASN A 399 -25.90 -8.26 -8.65
C ASN A 399 -25.78 -9.05 -7.34
N ALA A 400 -24.56 -9.10 -6.73
CA ALA A 400 -24.38 -9.75 -5.44
C ALA A 400 -23.30 -9.06 -4.60
N ARG A 401 -23.45 -9.20 -3.28
CA ARG A 401 -22.50 -8.82 -2.26
C ARG A 401 -22.47 -9.88 -1.19
N PHE A 402 -21.29 -10.38 -0.85
CA PHE A 402 -21.10 -11.34 0.22
C PHE A 402 -20.22 -10.76 1.32
N THR A 403 -20.58 -11.08 2.55
CA THR A 403 -19.84 -10.68 3.75
C THR A 403 -19.47 -11.93 4.53
N HIS A 404 -18.20 -12.01 4.94
CA HIS A 404 -17.71 -12.99 5.91
C HIS A 404 -17.34 -12.27 7.21
N TRP A 405 -17.97 -12.67 8.31
CA TRP A 405 -17.82 -12.08 9.64
C TRP A 405 -16.78 -12.85 10.46
N PHE A 406 -16.02 -12.10 11.27
CA PHE A 406 -15.07 -12.64 12.24
C PHE A 406 -15.56 -12.52 13.68
#